data_9645df4c048e31fece683e62767801d8
#
_entry.id   9645df4c048e31fece683e62767801d8
#
_cell.length_a   1.000
_cell.length_b   1.000
_cell.length_c   1.000
_cell.angle_alpha   90.00
_cell.angle_beta   90.00
_cell.angle_gamma   90.00
#
_symmetry.space_group_name_H-M   'P 1'
#
loop_
_entity.id
_entity.type
_entity.pdbx_description
1 polymer ?
#
loop_
_entity_poly.entity_id
_entity_poly.type
_entity_poly.pdbx_seq_one_letter_code
_entity_poly.pdbx_strand_id
1 'polypeptide(L)'
;MLLKSKRVMPRAYEIYYKGQNIISLIRPKPNDWRFSGFFMKEQDKVNDLLLANVFGLSFRTKRRALIELEVIFARFESLLAEPISWVVK
;
A
#
# COMPACT_ATOMS: atom_id res chain seq x y z
N MET A 1 0.22 5.53 -12.52
CA MET A 1 -0.08 4.96 -11.20
C MET A 1 1.20 4.48 -10.56
N LEU A 2 1.33 4.71 -9.26
CA LEU A 2 2.50 4.29 -8.50
C LEU A 2 2.51 2.81 -8.19
N LEU A 3 1.34 2.23 -8.06
CA LEU A 3 1.18 0.85 -7.62
C LEU A 3 0.71 -0.04 -8.75
N LYS A 4 1.15 -1.29 -8.72
CA LYS A 4 0.66 -2.33 -9.61
C LYS A 4 0.08 -3.46 -8.79
N SER A 5 -0.98 -4.08 -9.29
CA SER A 5 -1.58 -5.23 -8.63
C SER A 5 -1.52 -6.44 -9.54
N LYS A 6 -1.28 -7.60 -8.96
CA LYS A 6 -1.24 -8.86 -9.68
C LYS A 6 -2.13 -9.87 -8.96
N ARG A 7 -3.10 -10.41 -9.68
CA ARG A 7 -3.97 -11.44 -9.13
C ARG A 7 -3.18 -12.74 -8.96
N VAL A 8 -3.18 -13.27 -7.76
CA VAL A 8 -2.50 -14.54 -7.45
C VAL A 8 -3.50 -15.65 -7.12
N MET A 9 -4.67 -15.28 -6.63
CA MET A 9 -5.79 -16.18 -6.37
C MET A 9 -7.08 -15.41 -6.62
N PRO A 10 -8.25 -16.09 -6.75
CA PRO A 10 -9.51 -15.41 -7.03
C PRO A 10 -9.85 -14.27 -6.06
N ARG A 11 -9.37 -14.35 -4.83
CA ARG A 11 -9.68 -13.36 -3.79
C ARG A 11 -8.44 -12.72 -3.20
N ALA A 12 -7.32 -12.78 -3.93
CA ALA A 12 -6.06 -12.26 -3.42
C ALA A 12 -5.24 -11.65 -4.54
N TYR A 13 -4.70 -10.46 -4.27
CA TYR A 13 -3.83 -9.74 -5.17
C TYR A 13 -2.55 -9.37 -4.44
N GLU A 14 -1.44 -9.42 -5.15
CA GLU A 14 -0.19 -8.85 -4.65
C GLU A 14 -0.08 -7.41 -5.16
N ILE A 15 0.33 -6.51 -4.29
CA ILE A 15 0.51 -5.10 -4.63
C ILE A 15 2.00 -4.82 -4.69
N TYR A 16 2.43 -4.16 -5.77
CA TYR A 16 3.82 -3.84 -6.03
C TYR A 16 4.05 -2.34 -6.06
N TYR A 17 5.13 -1.92 -5.46
CA TYR A 17 5.60 -0.54 -5.49
C TYR A 17 7.06 -0.57 -5.95
N LYS A 18 7.35 0.11 -7.08
CA LYS A 18 8.69 0.11 -7.69
C LYS A 18 9.26 -1.29 -7.88
N GLY A 19 8.41 -2.20 -8.35
CA GLY A 19 8.81 -3.56 -8.66
C GLY A 19 8.90 -4.51 -7.48
N GLN A 20 8.64 -4.04 -6.26
CA GLN A 20 8.67 -4.88 -5.07
C GLN A 20 7.28 -5.14 -4.53
N ASN A 21 7.01 -6.37 -4.15
CA ASN A 21 5.77 -6.71 -3.47
C ASN A 21 5.81 -6.08 -2.07
N ILE A 22 4.85 -5.23 -1.78
CA ILE A 22 4.80 -4.53 -0.49
C ILE A 22 3.74 -5.06 0.44
N ILE A 23 2.64 -5.57 -0.10
CA ILE A 23 1.49 -5.98 0.70
C ILE A 23 0.57 -6.82 -0.19
N SER A 24 -0.29 -7.59 0.43
CA SER A 24 -1.36 -8.30 -0.27
C SER A 24 -2.70 -7.66 -0.01
N LEU A 25 -3.60 -7.74 -0.97
CA LEU A 25 -4.98 -7.32 -0.83
C LEU A 25 -5.84 -8.57 -0.91
N ILE A 26 -6.57 -8.89 0.15
CA ILE A 26 -7.37 -10.10 0.24
C ILE A 26 -8.83 -9.78 0.49
N ARG A 27 -9.70 -10.72 0.10
CA ARG A 27 -11.14 -10.63 0.37
C ARG A 27 -11.58 -11.85 1.17
N PRO A 28 -11.57 -11.77 2.52
CA PRO A 28 -12.00 -12.89 3.34
C PRO A 28 -13.49 -13.20 3.21
N LYS A 29 -14.31 -12.22 2.87
CA LYS A 29 -15.74 -12.40 2.64
C LYS A 29 -16.24 -11.33 1.66
N PRO A 30 -17.44 -11.49 1.08
CA PRO A 30 -17.98 -10.49 0.14
C PRO A 30 -18.01 -9.08 0.75
N ASN A 31 -17.67 -8.10 -0.06
CA ASN A 31 -17.63 -6.69 0.32
C ASN A 31 -16.67 -6.38 1.48
N ASP A 32 -15.63 -7.18 1.64
CA ASP A 32 -14.66 -7.00 2.71
C ASP A 32 -13.27 -7.24 2.16
N TRP A 33 -12.66 -6.18 1.63
CA TRP A 33 -11.30 -6.20 1.12
C TRP A 33 -10.36 -5.63 2.18
N ARG A 34 -9.29 -6.34 2.47
CA ARG A 34 -8.32 -5.94 3.50
C ARG A 34 -6.90 -6.11 3.01
N PHE A 35 -6.03 -5.24 3.49
CA PHE A 35 -4.61 -5.40 3.26
C PHE A 35 -4.01 -6.32 4.30
N SER A 36 -3.10 -7.19 3.85
CA SER A 36 -2.49 -8.21 4.69
C SER A 36 -1.08 -8.52 4.20
N GLY A 37 -0.24 -9.11 5.06
CA GLY A 37 1.06 -9.61 4.66
C GLY A 37 2.09 -8.53 4.38
N PHE A 38 2.60 -7.89 5.40
CA PHE A 38 3.67 -6.90 5.27
C PHE A 38 5.00 -7.62 5.08
N PHE A 39 5.58 -7.52 3.88
CA PHE A 39 6.72 -8.33 3.51
C PHE A 39 8.06 -7.61 3.47
N MET A 40 8.08 -6.32 3.73
CA MET A 40 9.27 -5.54 3.44
C MET A 40 10.22 -5.50 4.61
N LYS A 41 11.25 -6.33 4.53
CA LYS A 41 12.27 -6.39 5.57
C LYS A 41 13.21 -5.18 5.56
N GLU A 42 13.37 -4.55 4.40
CA GLU A 42 14.39 -3.51 4.21
C GLU A 42 13.83 -2.10 3.99
N GLN A 43 12.52 -1.95 4.01
CA GLN A 43 11.91 -0.65 3.79
C GLN A 43 10.99 -0.29 4.94
N ASP A 44 11.60 -0.03 6.07
CA ASP A 44 10.87 0.29 7.29
C ASP A 44 9.91 1.46 7.11
N LYS A 45 10.29 2.46 6.30
CA LYS A 45 9.43 3.61 6.05
C LYS A 45 8.14 3.25 5.34
N VAL A 46 8.22 2.33 4.38
CA VAL A 46 7.01 1.86 3.67
C VAL A 46 6.15 1.05 4.61
N ASN A 47 6.75 0.17 5.41
CA ASN A 47 6.01 -0.61 6.39
C ASN A 47 5.33 0.28 7.42
N ASP A 48 6.02 1.29 7.92
CA ASP A 48 5.44 2.24 8.87
C ASP A 48 4.27 2.99 8.24
N LEU A 49 4.41 3.41 7.00
CA LEU A 49 3.35 4.07 6.26
C LEU A 49 2.11 3.18 6.14
N LEU A 50 2.32 1.92 5.76
CA LEU A 50 1.23 0.97 5.60
C LEU A 50 0.54 0.66 6.93
N LEU A 51 1.32 0.41 7.97
CA LEU A 51 0.78 0.13 9.30
C LEU A 51 -0.03 1.30 9.84
N ALA A 52 0.46 2.51 9.64
CA ALA A 52 -0.23 3.70 10.16
C ALA A 52 -1.51 4.03 9.41
N ASN A 53 -1.60 3.67 8.13
CA ASN A 53 -2.68 4.18 7.27
C ASN A 53 -3.67 3.12 6.79
N VAL A 54 -3.27 1.87 6.64
CA VAL A 54 -4.16 0.86 6.04
C VAL A 54 -4.38 -0.37 6.89
N PHE A 55 -3.55 -0.59 7.90
CA PHE A 55 -3.70 -1.76 8.75
C PHE A 55 -5.02 -1.73 9.50
N GLY A 56 -5.77 -2.82 9.42
CA GLY A 56 -7.05 -2.91 10.11
C GLY A 56 -8.23 -2.31 9.36
N LEU A 57 -8.01 -1.64 8.22
CA LEU A 57 -9.08 -1.08 7.44
C LEU A 57 -9.75 -2.14 6.57
N SER A 58 -11.05 -1.97 6.35
CA SER A 58 -11.85 -2.81 5.47
C SER A 58 -12.48 -1.95 4.39
N PHE A 59 -12.45 -2.44 3.16
CA PHE A 59 -13.01 -1.73 2.01
C PHE A 59 -14.07 -2.59 1.34
N ARG A 60 -15.09 -1.98 0.81
CA ARG A 60 -16.18 -2.69 0.15
C ARG A 60 -15.77 -3.32 -1.17
N THR A 61 -14.88 -2.65 -1.90
CA THR A 61 -14.46 -3.11 -3.22
C THR A 61 -12.94 -3.07 -3.33
N LYS A 62 -12.41 -3.90 -4.21
CA LYS A 62 -11.01 -3.88 -4.55
C LYS A 62 -10.57 -2.50 -5.06
N ARG A 63 -11.39 -1.90 -5.93
CA ARG A 63 -11.09 -0.60 -6.51
C ARG A 63 -10.92 0.46 -5.44
N ARG A 64 -11.81 0.48 -4.45
CA ARG A 64 -11.74 1.44 -3.36
C ARG A 64 -10.46 1.27 -2.55
N ALA A 65 -10.11 0.04 -2.24
CA ALA A 65 -8.88 -0.26 -1.51
C ALA A 65 -7.65 0.25 -2.29
N LEU A 66 -7.60 -0.01 -3.58
CA LEU A 66 -6.47 0.41 -4.41
C LEU A 66 -6.38 1.92 -4.54
N ILE A 67 -7.51 2.60 -4.68
CA ILE A 67 -7.54 4.07 -4.75
C ILE A 67 -7.00 4.68 -3.46
N GLU A 68 -7.44 4.18 -2.32
CA GLU A 68 -6.98 4.70 -1.03
C GLU A 68 -5.46 4.51 -0.86
N LEU A 69 -4.97 3.33 -1.22
CA LEU A 69 -3.55 3.06 -1.13
C LEU A 69 -2.74 3.94 -2.09
N GLU A 70 -3.25 4.16 -3.29
CA GLU A 70 -2.61 5.01 -4.28
C GLU A 70 -2.48 6.46 -3.76
N VAL A 71 -3.51 6.97 -3.13
CA VAL A 71 -3.50 8.31 -2.53
C VAL A 71 -2.44 8.41 -1.43
N ILE A 72 -2.36 7.41 -0.59
CA ILE A 72 -1.36 7.37 0.49
C ILE A 72 0.05 7.39 -0.08
N PHE A 73 0.31 6.59 -1.11
CA PHE A 73 1.64 6.53 -1.71
C PHE A 73 1.98 7.80 -2.49
N ALA A 74 1.01 8.45 -3.10
CA ALA A 74 1.24 9.72 -3.76
C ALA A 74 1.71 10.78 -2.76
N ARG A 75 1.11 10.83 -1.58
CA ARG A 75 1.55 11.72 -0.50
C ARG A 75 2.93 11.36 0.00
N PHE A 76 3.19 10.08 0.16
CA PHE A 76 4.48 9.60 0.61
C PHE A 76 5.60 10.01 -0.36
N GLU A 77 5.38 9.84 -1.64
CA GLU A 77 6.35 10.24 -2.66
C GLU A 77 6.58 11.74 -2.67
N SER A 78 5.53 12.50 -2.48
CA SER A 78 5.65 13.96 -2.37
C SER A 78 6.54 14.37 -1.20
N LEU A 79 6.38 13.71 -0.06
CA LEU A 79 7.23 13.95 1.09
C LEU A 79 8.68 13.55 0.84
N LEU A 80 8.90 12.46 0.14
CA LEU A 80 10.26 12.02 -0.21
C LEU A 80 10.92 12.96 -1.20
N ALA A 81 10.16 13.64 -2.03
CA ALA A 81 10.70 14.56 -3.01
C ALA A 81 11.25 15.84 -2.39
N GLU A 82 10.86 16.17 -1.16
CA GLU A 82 11.25 17.40 -0.51
C GLU A 82 12.08 17.27 0.77
N PRO A 83 12.72 16.14 1.04
CA PRO A 83 13.40 16.00 2.34
C PRO A 83 14.62 16.91 2.48
N ILE A 84 15.23 17.29 1.37
CA ILE A 84 16.50 18.01 1.38
C ILE A 84 16.33 19.44 1.87
N SER A 85 15.23 20.09 1.52
CA SER A 85 15.04 21.48 1.86
C SER A 85 14.88 21.75 3.35
N TRP A 86 14.46 20.76 4.13
CA TRP A 86 14.37 20.95 5.57
C TRP A 86 15.58 20.43 6.31
N VAL A 87 16.27 19.49 5.76
CA VAL A 87 17.45 18.92 6.41
C VAL A 87 18.62 19.89 6.39
N VAL A 88 18.71 20.68 5.36
CA VAL A 88 19.79 21.64 5.18
C VAL A 88 19.68 22.83 6.16
N LYS A 89 18.54 23.02 6.68
CA LYS A 89 18.33 24.11 7.63
C LYS A 89 18.62 23.69 9.05
#